data_57adab4d06cd45ca038071715b146212
#
_entry.id   57adab4d06cd45ca038071715b146212
#
_cell.length_a   1.000
_cell.length_b   1.000
_cell.length_c   1.000
_cell.angle_alpha   90.00
_cell.angle_beta   90.00
_cell.angle_gamma   90.00
#
_symmetry.space_group_name_H-M   'P 1'
#
loop_
_entity.id
_entity.type
_entity.pdbx_description
1 polymer ?
#
loop_
_entity_poly.entity_id
_entity_poly.type
_entity_poly.pdbx_seq_one_letter_code
_entity_poly.pdbx_strand_id
1 'polypeptide(L)'
;PDAEARGEVLKVHLAKRGLQAEDFDLDTLVEAAQGFSGAEIEQAIVSALYTAHAEQKPLDTPLLLQEIHGTRPLSVIMAEQVTALRAWARERTVPAN
;
A
#
# COMPACT_ATOMS: atom_id res chain seq x y z
N PRO A 1 -10.31 0.23 -5.79
CA PRO A 1 -10.56 1.65 -6.00
C PRO A 1 -9.43 2.30 -6.80
N ASP A 2 -9.76 3.34 -7.56
CA ASP A 2 -8.77 4.10 -8.29
C ASP A 2 -7.97 5.03 -7.35
N ALA A 3 -7.03 5.78 -7.92
CA ALA A 3 -6.16 6.65 -7.13
C ALA A 3 -6.95 7.70 -6.33
N GLU A 4 -7.95 8.31 -6.96
CA GLU A 4 -8.78 9.32 -6.29
C GLU A 4 -9.54 8.70 -5.12
N ALA A 5 -10.16 7.54 -5.34
CA ALA A 5 -10.89 6.84 -4.29
C ALA A 5 -9.97 6.41 -3.16
N ARG A 6 -8.76 5.93 -3.48
CA ARG A 6 -7.80 5.57 -2.44
C ARG A 6 -7.41 6.77 -1.59
N GLY A 7 -7.23 7.92 -2.22
CA GLY A 7 -6.95 9.17 -1.50
C GLY A 7 -8.05 9.56 -0.54
N GLU A 8 -9.30 9.42 -0.96
CA GLU A 8 -10.45 9.72 -0.10
C GLU A 8 -10.53 8.74 1.07
N VAL A 9 -10.29 7.46 0.82
CA VAL A 9 -10.27 6.44 1.88
C VAL A 9 -9.18 6.75 2.91
N LEU A 10 -7.99 7.12 2.46
CA LEU A 10 -6.90 7.52 3.36
C LEU A 10 -7.31 8.71 4.22
N LYS A 11 -7.86 9.75 3.62
CA LYS A 11 -8.30 10.94 4.36
C LYS A 11 -9.34 10.60 5.42
N VAL A 12 -10.33 9.80 5.05
CA VAL A 12 -11.42 9.40 5.96
C VAL A 12 -10.86 8.63 7.16
N HIS A 13 -10.01 7.66 6.90
CA HIS A 13 -9.51 6.82 8.00
C HIS A 13 -8.47 7.53 8.86
N LEU A 14 -7.68 8.43 8.29
CA LEU A 14 -6.79 9.29 9.09
C LEU A 14 -7.62 10.21 9.99
N ALA A 15 -8.65 10.85 9.43
CA ALA A 15 -9.51 11.76 10.18
C ALA A 15 -10.24 11.05 11.32
N LYS A 16 -10.71 9.82 11.09
CA LYS A 16 -11.37 9.02 12.13
C LYS A 16 -10.48 8.81 13.35
N ARG A 17 -9.18 8.86 13.18
CA ARG A 17 -8.21 8.62 14.24
C ARG A 17 -7.56 9.90 14.74
N GLY A 18 -8.17 11.04 14.41
CA GLY A 18 -7.70 12.35 14.88
C GLY A 18 -6.46 12.85 14.18
N LEU A 19 -6.12 12.28 13.01
CA LEU A 19 -4.95 12.69 12.24
C LEU A 19 -5.35 13.63 11.12
N GLN A 20 -4.43 14.53 10.75
CA GLN A 20 -4.66 15.51 9.70
C GLN A 20 -4.05 15.01 8.39
N ALA A 21 -4.85 14.95 7.33
CA ALA A 21 -4.36 14.53 6.02
C ALA A 21 -3.22 15.42 5.51
N GLU A 22 -3.24 16.70 5.88
CA GLU A 22 -2.20 17.67 5.49
C GLU A 22 -0.82 17.34 6.04
N ASP A 23 -0.76 16.54 7.11
CA ASP A 23 0.52 16.14 7.72
C ASP A 23 1.17 14.96 7.00
N PHE A 24 0.53 14.47 5.94
CA PHE A 24 0.98 13.28 5.19
C PHE A 24 1.18 13.60 3.73
N ASP A 25 2.12 12.89 3.10
CA ASP A 25 2.31 12.92 1.66
C ASP A 25 1.30 11.95 1.03
N LEU A 26 0.08 12.44 0.80
CA LEU A 26 -1.01 11.61 0.31
C LEU A 26 -0.73 11.02 -1.07
N ASP A 27 -0.10 11.77 -1.96
CA ASP A 27 0.19 11.28 -3.31
C ASP A 27 1.08 10.04 -3.25
N THR A 28 2.11 10.09 -2.43
CA THR A 28 3.00 8.95 -2.23
C THR A 28 2.27 7.76 -1.63
N LEU A 29 1.42 8.00 -0.63
CA LEU A 29 0.64 6.95 0.02
C LEU A 29 -0.38 6.33 -0.93
N VAL A 30 -1.05 7.13 -1.72
CA VAL A 30 -2.02 6.67 -2.72
C VAL A 30 -1.36 5.73 -3.73
N GLU A 31 -0.18 6.10 -4.19
CA GLU A 31 0.55 5.27 -5.15
C GLU A 31 1.02 3.97 -4.52
N ALA A 32 1.54 4.03 -3.31
CA ALA A 32 1.99 2.84 -2.58
C ALA A 32 0.84 1.87 -2.31
N ALA A 33 -0.38 2.38 -2.13
CA ALA A 33 -1.57 1.58 -1.85
C ALA A 33 -2.27 1.05 -3.11
N GLN A 34 -1.62 1.11 -4.26
CA GLN A 34 -2.19 0.58 -5.50
C GLN A 34 -2.53 -0.90 -5.32
N GLY A 35 -3.74 -1.27 -5.70
CA GLY A 35 -4.26 -2.62 -5.54
C GLY A 35 -4.92 -2.89 -4.19
N PHE A 36 -4.86 -1.96 -3.25
CA PHE A 36 -5.51 -2.12 -1.95
C PHE A 36 -7.01 -1.83 -2.06
N SER A 37 -7.80 -2.62 -1.33
CA SER A 37 -9.19 -2.29 -1.05
C SER A 37 -9.26 -1.23 0.05
N GLY A 38 -10.46 -0.64 0.24
CA GLY A 38 -10.66 0.30 1.35
C GLY A 38 -10.36 -0.33 2.71
N ALA A 39 -10.77 -1.59 2.91
CA ALA A 39 -10.50 -2.31 4.16
C ALA A 39 -9.01 -2.54 4.37
N GLU A 40 -8.27 -2.81 3.31
CA GLU A 40 -6.83 -3.03 3.40
C GLU A 40 -6.08 -1.73 3.71
N ILE A 41 -6.53 -0.61 3.17
CA ILE A 41 -5.98 0.71 3.51
C ILE A 41 -6.21 1.00 5.00
N GLU A 42 -7.43 0.76 5.47
CA GLU A 42 -7.75 0.94 6.89
C GLU A 42 -6.84 0.08 7.77
N GLN A 43 -6.67 -1.19 7.41
CA GLN A 43 -5.83 -2.10 8.16
C GLN A 43 -4.38 -1.64 8.22
N ALA A 44 -3.85 -1.10 7.13
CA ALA A 44 -2.49 -0.57 7.09
C ALA A 44 -2.34 0.62 8.06
N ILE A 45 -3.33 1.51 8.10
CA ILE A 45 -3.32 2.64 9.01
C ILE A 45 -3.36 2.16 10.46
N VAL A 46 -4.22 1.20 10.77
CA VAL A 46 -4.33 0.63 12.12
C VAL A 46 -3.01 -0.01 12.54
N SER A 47 -2.42 -0.81 11.67
CA SER A 47 -1.12 -1.44 11.95
C SER A 47 -0.02 -0.42 12.18
N ALA A 48 0.01 0.64 11.35
CA ALA A 48 0.99 1.70 11.48
C ALA A 48 0.84 2.46 12.81
N LEU A 49 -0.40 2.66 13.24
CA LEU A 49 -0.67 3.30 14.54
C LEU A 49 -0.17 2.45 15.71
N TYR A 50 -0.37 1.14 15.66
CA TYR A 50 0.17 0.25 16.67
C TYR A 50 1.70 0.33 16.74
N THR A 51 2.35 0.33 15.59
CA THR A 51 3.80 0.46 15.51
C THR A 51 4.27 1.80 16.06
N ALA A 52 3.61 2.90 15.67
CA ALA A 52 3.93 4.23 16.15
C ALA A 52 3.80 4.30 17.68
N HIS A 53 2.72 3.73 18.22
CA HIS A 53 2.50 3.70 19.66
C HIS A 53 3.59 2.91 20.37
N ALA A 54 3.95 1.74 19.85
CA ALA A 54 5.01 0.90 20.42
C ALA A 54 6.36 1.61 20.40
N GLU A 55 6.62 2.42 19.38
CA GLU A 55 7.86 3.19 19.26
C GLU A 55 7.78 4.56 19.95
N GLN A 56 6.65 4.88 20.57
CA GLN A 56 6.43 6.13 21.28
C GLN A 56 6.66 7.35 20.40
N LYS A 57 6.13 7.30 19.19
CA LYS A 57 6.24 8.42 18.25
C LYS A 57 4.92 8.62 17.49
N PRO A 58 4.67 9.82 16.95
CA PRO A 58 3.48 10.02 16.13
C PRO A 58 3.60 9.27 14.81
N LEU A 59 2.45 8.92 14.23
CA LEU A 59 2.42 8.33 12.90
C LEU A 59 2.83 9.37 11.87
N ASP A 60 3.71 8.99 10.96
CA ASP A 60 4.19 9.83 9.87
C ASP A 60 4.14 9.07 8.54
N THR A 61 4.43 9.78 7.45
CA THR A 61 4.41 9.19 6.13
C THR A 61 5.38 8.01 5.98
N PRO A 62 6.66 8.11 6.40
CA PRO A 62 7.57 6.97 6.26
C PRO A 62 7.10 5.71 6.96
N LEU A 63 6.54 5.86 8.16
CA LEU A 63 6.05 4.70 8.92
C LEU A 63 4.84 4.07 8.24
N LEU A 64 3.91 4.91 7.77
CA LEU A 64 2.72 4.40 7.07
C LEU A 64 3.12 3.74 5.75
N LEU A 65 4.08 4.29 5.01
CA LEU A 65 4.62 3.64 3.81
C LEU A 65 5.19 2.27 4.12
N GLN A 66 5.94 2.15 5.19
CA GLN A 66 6.54 0.88 5.61
C GLN A 66 5.45 -0.16 5.85
N GLU A 67 4.37 0.22 6.54
CA GLU A 67 3.26 -0.69 6.81
C GLU A 67 2.51 -1.07 5.53
N ILE A 68 2.28 -0.11 4.63
CA ILE A 68 1.64 -0.38 3.34
C ILE A 68 2.46 -1.40 2.56
N HIS A 69 3.78 -1.22 2.47
CA HIS A 69 4.65 -2.15 1.77
C HIS A 69 4.65 -3.54 2.43
N GLY A 70 4.63 -3.58 3.75
CA GLY A 70 4.64 -4.84 4.50
C GLY A 70 3.31 -5.57 4.46
N THR A 71 2.20 -4.88 4.20
CA THR A 71 0.86 -5.47 4.19
C THR A 71 0.24 -5.51 2.78
N ARG A 72 1.07 -5.46 1.74
CA ARG A 72 0.57 -5.49 0.35
C ARG A 72 -0.33 -6.71 0.14
N PRO A 73 -1.49 -6.52 -0.51
CA PRO A 73 -2.40 -7.64 -0.76
C PRO A 73 -1.74 -8.76 -1.54
N LEU A 74 -2.11 -9.99 -1.21
CA LEU A 74 -1.59 -11.16 -1.89
C LEU A 74 -1.87 -11.11 -3.39
N SER A 75 -3.02 -10.59 -3.79
CA SER A 75 -3.38 -10.45 -5.20
C SER A 75 -2.39 -9.59 -5.99
N VAL A 76 -1.89 -8.51 -5.37
CA VAL A 76 -0.89 -7.64 -6.00
C VAL A 76 0.44 -8.37 -6.12
N ILE A 77 0.87 -9.05 -5.06
CA ILE A 77 2.12 -9.80 -5.05
C ILE A 77 2.08 -10.93 -6.09
N MET A 78 0.96 -11.65 -6.15
CA MET A 78 0.79 -12.74 -7.13
C MET A 78 0.78 -12.22 -8.56
N ALA A 79 0.16 -11.08 -8.81
CA ALA A 79 0.16 -10.47 -10.14
C ALA A 79 1.57 -10.09 -10.58
N GLU A 80 2.36 -9.53 -9.68
CA GLU A 80 3.75 -9.19 -9.94
C GLU A 80 4.59 -10.43 -10.24
N GLN A 81 4.41 -11.50 -9.46
CA GLN A 81 5.12 -12.76 -9.66
C GLN A 81 4.76 -13.41 -10.99
N VAL A 82 3.49 -13.40 -11.36
CA VAL A 82 3.04 -13.93 -12.64
C VAL A 82 3.63 -13.14 -13.79
N THR A 83 3.64 -11.81 -13.69
CA THR A 83 4.23 -10.96 -14.72
C THR A 83 5.72 -11.24 -14.88
N ALA A 84 6.45 -11.36 -13.77
CA ALA A 84 7.87 -11.69 -13.79
C ALA A 84 8.13 -13.07 -14.40
N LEU A 85 7.29 -14.06 -14.06
CA LEU A 85 7.40 -15.41 -14.60
C LEU A 85 7.15 -15.42 -16.11
N ARG A 86 6.16 -14.68 -16.57
CA ARG A 86 5.86 -14.59 -18.01
C ARG A 86 7.02 -13.95 -18.77
N ALA A 87 7.63 -12.90 -18.24
CA ALA A 87 8.79 -12.26 -18.83
C ALA A 87 9.98 -13.23 -18.89
N TRP A 88 10.22 -13.97 -17.79
CA TRP A 88 11.26 -15.00 -17.73
C TRP A 88 11.03 -16.09 -18.78
N ALA A 89 9.82 -16.60 -18.86
CA ALA A 89 9.47 -17.66 -19.83
C ALA A 89 9.64 -17.19 -21.28
N ARG A 90 9.32 -15.93 -21.55
CA ARG A 90 9.44 -15.34 -22.88
C ARG A 90 10.90 -15.27 -23.32
N GLU A 91 11.81 -14.99 -22.40
CA GLU A 91 13.24 -14.96 -22.66
C GLU A 91 13.85 -16.35 -22.80
N ARG A 92 13.28 -17.33 -22.10
CA ARG A 92 13.81 -18.70 -22.02
C ARG A 92 13.26 -19.66 -23.05
N THR A 93 12.02 -19.41 -23.50
CA THR A 93 11.39 -20.25 -24.51
C THR A 93 11.87 -19.79 -25.90
N VAL A 94 12.87 -20.48 -26.40
CA VAL A 94 13.27 -20.28 -27.80
C VAL A 94 12.30 -21.12 -28.64
N PRO A 95 11.66 -20.52 -29.66
CA PRO A 95 10.80 -21.31 -30.55
C PRO A 95 11.55 -22.49 -31.10
N ALA A 96 10.97 -23.65 -30.95
CA ALA A 96 11.55 -24.89 -31.47
C ALA A 96 11.23 -24.98 -32.95
N ASN A 97 12.08 -24.50 -33.79
CA ASN A 97 11.91 -24.59 -35.23
C ASN A 97 13.17 -25.08 -35.90
#